data_9c382535ecc5c056e329ebc3ed28b596
#
_entry.id   9c382535ecc5c056e329ebc3ed28b596
#
_cell.length_a   1.000
_cell.length_b   1.000
_cell.length_c   1.000
_cell.angle_alpha   90.00
_cell.angle_beta   90.00
_cell.angle_gamma   90.00
#
_symmetry.space_group_name_H-M   'P 1'
#
loop_
_entity.id
_entity.type
_entity.pdbx_description
1 polymer ?
#
loop_
_entity_poly.entity_id
_entity_poly.type
_entity_poly.pdbx_seq_one_letter_code
_entity_poly.pdbx_strand_id
1 'polypeptide(L)'
;IVALHRAVYLARSNPDARVLLTTFSDTLASALHTKLKRLVGSEPRLAERIDVASLNAIGQRLYKAQHGPVTLASRDVVRQMLERASKAVSGHKFSLHFLVTEWEQIVDAWQLASWDDYRDVTRLGRKTRLPEPQRAVLWAIFEQVRSALAAQKLLTHAGMFTGLATVLAGSKHPPYDFAVVDEAQDLSVAHLRFLAALGAKRPD
;
A
#
# COMPACT_ATOMS: atom_id res chain seq x y z
N ILE A 1 13.74 -14.13 -10.39
CA ILE A 1 13.68 -15.56 -10.84
C ILE A 1 13.20 -16.46 -9.71
N VAL A 2 13.72 -16.37 -8.48
CA VAL A 2 13.34 -17.23 -7.35
C VAL A 2 11.84 -17.12 -7.05
N ALA A 3 11.29 -15.92 -6.97
CA ALA A 3 9.86 -15.67 -6.72
C ALA A 3 8.96 -16.36 -7.77
N LEU A 4 9.35 -16.31 -9.05
CA LEU A 4 8.61 -16.98 -10.13
C LEU A 4 8.55 -18.51 -9.93
N HIS A 5 9.69 -19.14 -9.66
CA HIS A 5 9.75 -20.58 -9.40
C HIS A 5 8.98 -20.97 -8.14
N ARG A 6 9.02 -20.11 -7.10
CA ARG A 6 8.24 -20.32 -5.87
C ARG A 6 6.73 -20.30 -6.15
N ALA A 7 6.25 -19.30 -6.92
CA ALA A 7 4.85 -19.23 -7.30
C ALA A 7 4.38 -20.45 -8.09
N VAL A 8 5.17 -20.91 -9.07
CA VAL A 8 4.90 -22.12 -9.86
C VAL A 8 4.88 -23.36 -8.97
N TYR A 9 5.85 -23.49 -8.07
CA TYR A 9 5.91 -24.61 -7.12
C TYR A 9 4.65 -24.67 -6.25
N LEU A 10 4.23 -23.53 -5.67
CA LEU A 10 3.04 -23.46 -4.82
C LEU A 10 1.78 -23.86 -5.59
N ALA A 11 1.63 -23.39 -6.82
CA ALA A 11 0.48 -23.71 -7.66
C ALA A 11 0.47 -25.19 -8.12
N ARG A 12 1.64 -25.82 -8.32
CA ARG A 12 1.74 -27.26 -8.64
C ARG A 12 1.44 -28.14 -7.42
N SER A 13 1.97 -27.75 -6.25
CA SER A 13 1.80 -28.52 -5.01
C SER A 13 0.39 -28.42 -4.43
N ASN A 14 -0.39 -27.43 -4.86
CA ASN A 14 -1.76 -27.17 -4.39
C ASN A 14 -2.70 -26.98 -5.59
N PRO A 15 -3.32 -28.05 -6.12
CA PRO A 15 -4.08 -28.01 -7.37
C PRO A 15 -5.25 -27.03 -7.43
N ASP A 16 -5.86 -26.70 -6.30
CA ASP A 16 -7.01 -25.79 -6.22
C ASP A 16 -6.62 -24.36 -5.79
N ALA A 17 -5.34 -24.13 -5.45
CA ALA A 17 -4.89 -22.87 -4.93
C ALA A 17 -4.70 -21.80 -6.02
N ARG A 18 -5.09 -20.57 -5.70
CA ARG A 18 -4.78 -19.37 -6.47
C ARG A 18 -3.56 -18.67 -5.86
N VAL A 19 -2.57 -18.41 -6.69
CA VAL A 19 -1.31 -17.80 -6.28
C VAL A 19 -1.20 -16.40 -6.87
N LEU A 20 -0.96 -15.41 -6.02
CA LEU A 20 -0.55 -14.08 -6.44
C LEU A 20 0.98 -14.03 -6.50
N LEU A 21 1.53 -13.71 -7.67
CA LEU A 21 2.92 -13.30 -7.83
C LEU A 21 2.94 -11.79 -8.06
N THR A 22 3.46 -11.05 -7.13
CA THR A 22 3.43 -9.59 -7.18
C THR A 22 4.80 -8.96 -7.02
N THR A 23 4.93 -7.74 -7.51
CA THR A 23 6.12 -6.92 -7.43
C THR A 23 5.73 -5.45 -7.31
N PHE A 24 6.69 -4.57 -7.10
CA PHE A 24 6.44 -3.14 -6.88
C PHE A 24 6.00 -2.40 -8.16
N SER A 25 6.49 -2.75 -9.35
CA SER A 25 6.22 -2.00 -10.58
C SER A 25 5.51 -2.81 -11.66
N ASP A 26 4.70 -2.12 -12.49
CA ASP A 26 4.00 -2.73 -13.62
C ASP A 26 4.97 -3.28 -14.68
N THR A 27 6.11 -2.61 -14.89
CA THR A 27 7.16 -3.08 -15.81
C THR A 27 7.75 -4.42 -15.38
N LEU A 28 8.06 -4.56 -14.09
CA LEU A 28 8.55 -5.83 -13.53
C LEU A 28 7.46 -6.90 -13.57
N ALA A 29 6.22 -6.55 -13.26
CA ALA A 29 5.09 -7.49 -13.35
C ALA A 29 4.92 -8.02 -14.80
N SER A 30 5.00 -7.15 -15.80
CA SER A 30 4.94 -7.54 -17.22
C SER A 30 6.08 -8.47 -17.60
N ALA A 31 7.30 -8.20 -17.14
CA ALA A 31 8.46 -9.05 -17.37
C ALA A 31 8.29 -10.43 -16.70
N LEU A 32 7.79 -10.46 -15.45
CA LEU A 32 7.49 -11.72 -14.74
C LEU A 32 6.40 -12.52 -15.45
N HIS A 33 5.35 -11.87 -15.93
CA HIS A 33 4.28 -12.51 -16.68
C HIS A 33 4.79 -13.16 -17.98
N THR A 34 5.67 -12.48 -18.73
CA THR A 34 6.30 -13.04 -19.92
C THR A 34 7.17 -14.25 -19.58
N LYS A 35 7.94 -14.20 -18.49
CA LYS A 35 8.75 -15.33 -18.02
C LYS A 35 7.88 -16.48 -17.53
N LEU A 36 6.76 -16.20 -16.84
CA LEU A 36 5.80 -17.23 -16.43
C LEU A 36 5.25 -18.00 -17.62
N LYS A 37 4.80 -17.29 -18.66
CA LYS A 37 4.29 -17.93 -19.89
C LYS A 37 5.30 -18.89 -20.52
N ARG A 38 6.58 -18.52 -20.52
CA ARG A 38 7.65 -19.39 -21.04
C ARG A 38 7.88 -20.62 -20.15
N LEU A 39 7.79 -20.43 -18.82
CA LEU A 39 8.07 -21.49 -17.84
C LEU A 39 6.96 -22.54 -17.78
N VAL A 40 5.69 -22.12 -17.94
CA VAL A 40 4.52 -23.00 -17.81
C VAL A 40 3.72 -23.11 -19.13
N GLY A 41 4.36 -22.84 -20.26
CA GLY A 41 3.69 -22.76 -21.56
C GLY A 41 2.97 -24.06 -22.00
N SER A 42 3.38 -25.22 -21.48
CA SER A 42 2.72 -26.52 -21.69
C SER A 42 1.61 -26.82 -20.67
N GLU A 43 1.39 -25.94 -19.67
CA GLU A 43 0.46 -26.15 -18.55
C GLU A 43 -0.54 -24.98 -18.43
N PRO A 44 -1.48 -24.80 -19.36
CA PRO A 44 -2.37 -23.62 -19.37
C PRO A 44 -3.21 -23.51 -18.09
N ARG A 45 -3.73 -24.62 -17.56
CA ARG A 45 -4.49 -24.64 -16.29
C ARG A 45 -3.65 -24.17 -15.07
N LEU A 46 -2.35 -24.40 -15.09
CA LEU A 46 -1.44 -23.91 -14.07
C LEU A 46 -1.25 -22.40 -14.20
N ALA A 47 -1.05 -21.92 -15.44
CA ALA A 47 -0.89 -20.50 -15.71
C ALA A 47 -2.11 -19.67 -15.27
N GLU A 48 -3.32 -20.16 -15.45
CA GLU A 48 -4.58 -19.50 -15.06
C GLU A 48 -4.73 -19.32 -13.54
N ARG A 49 -4.05 -20.12 -12.74
CA ARG A 49 -4.08 -20.05 -11.28
C ARG A 49 -3.01 -19.14 -10.68
N ILE A 50 -2.08 -18.64 -11.50
CA ILE A 50 -1.02 -17.73 -11.07
C ILE A 50 -1.31 -16.34 -11.64
N ASP A 51 -1.77 -15.44 -10.80
CA ASP A 51 -2.01 -14.04 -11.15
C ASP A 51 -0.72 -13.24 -10.97
N VAL A 52 -0.28 -12.54 -12.02
CA VAL A 52 0.95 -11.73 -11.99
C VAL A 52 0.58 -10.28 -12.22
N ALA A 53 0.78 -9.45 -11.21
CA ALA A 53 0.49 -8.01 -11.30
C ALA A 53 1.38 -7.21 -10.35
N SER A 54 1.49 -5.91 -10.57
CA SER A 54 2.05 -5.03 -9.55
C SER A 54 1.12 -4.95 -8.33
N LEU A 55 1.70 -4.69 -7.16
CA LEU A 55 0.92 -4.60 -5.93
C LEU A 55 -0.14 -3.50 -6.02
N ASN A 56 0.19 -2.37 -6.64
CA ASN A 56 -0.77 -1.28 -6.85
C ASN A 56 -1.92 -1.68 -7.80
N ALA A 57 -1.64 -2.38 -8.88
CA ALA A 57 -2.69 -2.84 -9.81
C ALA A 57 -3.63 -3.85 -9.13
N ILE A 58 -3.10 -4.79 -8.36
CA ILE A 58 -3.88 -5.72 -7.55
C ILE A 58 -4.73 -4.98 -6.52
N GLY A 59 -4.14 -4.04 -5.79
CA GLY A 59 -4.86 -3.24 -4.79
C GLY A 59 -6.05 -2.50 -5.40
N GLN A 60 -5.83 -1.79 -6.52
CA GLN A 60 -6.90 -1.08 -7.22
C GLN A 60 -8.01 -2.01 -7.71
N ARG A 61 -7.64 -3.17 -8.27
CA ARG A 61 -8.61 -4.17 -8.76
C ARG A 61 -9.48 -4.71 -7.62
N LEU A 62 -8.86 -5.11 -6.52
CA LEU A 62 -9.57 -5.63 -5.35
C LEU A 62 -10.42 -4.55 -4.67
N TYR A 63 -9.89 -3.33 -4.54
CA TYR A 63 -10.62 -2.23 -3.94
C TYR A 63 -11.86 -1.88 -4.77
N LYS A 64 -11.71 -1.78 -6.09
CA LYS A 64 -12.82 -1.53 -7.01
C LYS A 64 -13.91 -2.62 -6.91
N ALA A 65 -13.53 -3.87 -6.75
CA ALA A 65 -14.47 -4.98 -6.61
C ALA A 65 -15.26 -4.93 -5.29
N GLN A 66 -14.66 -4.40 -4.21
CA GLN A 66 -15.29 -4.34 -2.89
C GLN A 66 -16.06 -3.03 -2.63
N HIS A 67 -15.55 -1.91 -3.11
CA HIS A 67 -16.03 -0.57 -2.76
C HIS A 67 -16.50 0.24 -3.97
N GLY A 68 -16.36 -0.28 -5.20
CA GLY A 68 -16.61 0.47 -6.42
C GLY A 68 -15.41 1.32 -6.86
N PRO A 69 -15.62 2.19 -7.88
CA PRO A 69 -14.56 3.02 -8.43
C PRO A 69 -13.94 3.95 -7.38
N VAL A 70 -12.61 4.07 -7.41
CA VAL A 70 -11.86 4.96 -6.52
C VAL A 70 -10.96 5.87 -7.34
N THR A 71 -10.85 7.11 -6.91
CA THR A 71 -9.86 8.06 -7.44
C THR A 71 -8.69 8.16 -6.47
N LEU A 72 -7.52 7.77 -6.95
CA LEU A 72 -6.31 7.84 -6.14
C LEU A 72 -5.67 9.22 -6.28
N ALA A 73 -5.27 9.80 -5.16
CA ALA A 73 -4.47 11.02 -5.11
C ALA A 73 -3.06 10.72 -5.63
N SER A 74 -2.63 11.44 -6.65
CA SER A 74 -1.22 11.41 -7.07
C SER A 74 -0.33 12.09 -6.03
N ARG A 75 0.96 11.75 -6.05
CA ARG A 75 1.96 12.40 -5.18
C ARG A 75 1.98 13.91 -5.35
N ASP A 76 1.81 14.41 -6.57
CA ASP A 76 1.78 15.84 -6.87
C ASP A 76 0.54 16.53 -6.29
N VAL A 77 -0.61 15.88 -6.32
CA VAL A 77 -1.84 16.38 -5.67
C VAL A 77 -1.65 16.51 -4.17
N VAL A 78 -1.13 15.48 -3.52
CA VAL A 78 -0.84 15.51 -2.07
C VAL A 78 0.19 16.60 -1.75
N ARG A 79 1.25 16.72 -2.54
CA ARG A 79 2.26 17.76 -2.39
C ARG A 79 1.67 19.18 -2.48
N GLN A 80 0.79 19.43 -3.46
CA GLN A 80 0.08 20.72 -3.58
C GLN A 80 -0.83 20.98 -2.39
N MET A 81 -1.53 19.97 -1.87
CA MET A 81 -2.34 20.09 -0.67
C MET A 81 -1.49 20.45 0.56
N LEU A 82 -0.33 19.79 0.73
CA LEU A 82 0.62 20.09 1.80
C LEU A 82 1.17 21.52 1.70
N GLU A 83 1.50 21.98 0.49
CA GLU A 83 1.97 23.35 0.27
C GLU A 83 0.91 24.39 0.64
N ARG A 84 -0.35 24.17 0.23
CA ARG A 84 -1.48 25.07 0.58
C ARG A 84 -1.74 25.06 2.08
N ALA A 85 -1.81 23.90 2.70
CA ALA A 85 -2.03 23.77 4.14
C ALA A 85 -0.90 24.41 4.96
N SER A 86 0.35 24.25 4.52
CA SER A 86 1.52 24.87 5.13
C SER A 86 1.45 26.41 5.10
N LYS A 87 0.99 27.00 4.00
CA LYS A 87 0.80 28.47 3.88
C LYS A 87 -0.34 29.00 4.77
N ALA A 88 -1.33 28.17 5.05
CA ALA A 88 -2.48 28.55 5.91
C ALA A 88 -2.14 28.47 7.40
N VAL A 89 -1.14 27.71 7.80
CA VAL A 89 -0.69 27.58 9.21
C VAL A 89 0.55 28.44 9.41
N SER A 90 0.43 29.50 10.20
CA SER A 90 1.54 30.41 10.49
C SER A 90 2.46 29.88 11.61
N GLY A 91 3.63 30.51 11.77
CA GLY A 91 4.52 30.30 12.92
C GLY A 91 5.45 29.11 12.83
N HIS A 92 5.62 28.50 11.65
CA HIS A 92 6.57 27.39 11.44
C HIS A 92 7.59 27.69 10.33
N LYS A 93 8.67 26.90 10.33
CA LYS A 93 9.75 26.97 9.32
C LYS A 93 9.99 25.59 8.67
N PHE A 94 8.98 24.71 8.65
CA PHE A 94 9.12 23.39 8.02
C PHE A 94 9.19 23.56 6.50
N SER A 95 10.19 22.94 5.88
CA SER A 95 10.29 22.90 4.42
C SER A 95 9.22 21.97 3.83
N LEU A 96 8.79 22.25 2.60
CA LEU A 96 7.83 21.37 1.90
C LEU A 96 8.37 19.94 1.77
N HIS A 97 9.67 19.78 1.53
CA HIS A 97 10.31 18.46 1.50
C HIS A 97 10.13 17.70 2.82
N PHE A 98 10.33 18.38 3.96
CA PHE A 98 10.11 17.77 5.26
C PHE A 98 8.64 17.37 5.46
N LEU A 99 7.69 18.24 5.08
CA LEU A 99 6.26 17.97 5.20
C LEU A 99 5.84 16.76 4.35
N VAL A 100 6.29 16.69 3.10
CA VAL A 100 6.03 15.55 2.21
C VAL A 100 6.59 14.26 2.80
N THR A 101 7.83 14.29 3.28
CA THR A 101 8.48 13.10 3.84
C THR A 101 7.81 12.64 5.15
N GLU A 102 7.43 13.58 6.01
CA GLU A 102 6.71 13.27 7.26
C GLU A 102 5.31 12.72 6.97
N TRP A 103 4.61 13.29 6.01
CA TRP A 103 3.34 12.77 5.54
C TRP A 103 3.48 11.33 5.01
N GLU A 104 4.34 11.12 4.02
CA GLU A 104 4.50 9.84 3.34
C GLU A 104 4.99 8.72 4.28
N GLN A 105 5.91 9.02 5.19
CA GLN A 105 6.55 7.99 6.02
C GLN A 105 5.88 7.78 7.38
N ILE A 106 5.12 8.75 7.87
CA ILE A 106 4.51 8.68 9.18
C ILE A 106 2.98 8.75 9.07
N VAL A 107 2.41 9.86 8.62
CA VAL A 107 0.96 10.07 8.70
C VAL A 107 0.20 9.13 7.79
N ASP A 108 0.55 9.12 6.52
CA ASP A 108 -0.12 8.29 5.49
C ASP A 108 0.30 6.82 5.60
N ALA A 109 1.59 6.53 5.80
CA ALA A 109 2.06 5.15 5.92
C ALA A 109 1.38 4.38 7.07
N TRP A 110 1.14 5.05 8.19
CA TRP A 110 0.50 4.46 9.36
C TRP A 110 -1.00 4.73 9.43
N GLN A 111 -1.54 5.55 8.50
CA GLN A 111 -2.95 5.99 8.46
C GLN A 111 -3.39 6.60 9.79
N LEU A 112 -2.57 7.51 10.33
CA LEU A 112 -2.85 8.18 11.59
C LEU A 112 -4.11 9.04 11.45
N ALA A 113 -5.08 8.85 12.35
CA ALA A 113 -6.41 9.43 12.22
C ALA A 113 -6.65 10.62 13.16
N SER A 114 -5.89 10.73 14.24
CA SER A 114 -6.10 11.74 15.28
C SER A 114 -4.79 12.41 15.71
N TRP A 115 -4.93 13.53 16.42
CA TRP A 115 -3.81 14.18 17.09
C TRP A 115 -3.09 13.24 18.06
N ASP A 116 -3.84 12.47 18.84
CA ASP A 116 -3.27 11.55 19.83
C ASP A 116 -2.42 10.47 19.14
N ASP A 117 -2.90 9.91 18.01
CA ASP A 117 -2.12 8.96 17.22
C ASP A 117 -0.79 9.59 16.76
N TYR A 118 -0.82 10.82 16.24
CA TYR A 118 0.38 11.49 15.73
C TYR A 118 1.32 11.95 16.86
N ARG A 119 0.77 12.41 17.99
CA ARG A 119 1.55 12.78 19.17
C ARG A 119 2.38 11.60 19.69
N ASP A 120 1.76 10.44 19.75
CA ASP A 120 2.32 9.28 20.45
C ASP A 120 3.08 8.33 19.51
N VAL A 121 2.99 8.52 18.17
CA VAL A 121 3.67 7.67 17.20
C VAL A 121 5.19 7.70 17.36
N THR A 122 5.79 6.51 17.36
CA THR A 122 7.24 6.36 17.32
C THR A 122 7.75 6.62 15.91
N ARG A 123 8.51 7.69 15.72
CA ARG A 123 9.07 8.09 14.42
C ARG A 123 10.34 7.32 14.10
N LEU A 124 10.22 6.03 13.82
CA LEU A 124 11.34 5.15 13.52
C LEU A 124 12.12 5.65 12.28
N GLY A 125 13.45 5.59 12.36
CA GLY A 125 14.34 6.02 11.26
C GLY A 125 14.46 7.54 11.09
N ARG A 126 13.76 8.36 11.88
CA ARG A 126 13.81 9.83 11.81
C ARG A 126 14.79 10.39 12.84
N LYS A 127 15.83 11.09 12.35
CA LYS A 127 16.88 11.68 13.22
C LYS A 127 16.39 12.93 13.95
N THR A 128 15.41 13.65 13.40
CA THR A 128 14.92 14.92 13.98
C THR A 128 13.94 14.65 15.11
N ARG A 129 14.31 15.03 16.33
CA ARG A 129 13.38 15.07 17.45
C ARG A 129 12.40 16.21 17.26
N LEU A 130 11.10 15.94 17.37
CA LEU A 130 10.04 16.93 17.29
C LEU A 130 9.40 17.09 18.67
N PRO A 131 9.58 18.23 19.36
CA PRO A 131 8.82 18.57 20.55
C PRO A 131 7.33 18.63 20.27
N GLU A 132 6.53 18.39 21.29
CA GLU A 132 5.07 18.36 21.17
C GLU A 132 4.45 19.63 20.53
N PRO A 133 4.88 20.85 20.85
CA PRO A 133 4.36 22.06 20.18
C PRO A 133 4.60 22.04 18.66
N GLN A 134 5.74 21.54 18.21
CA GLN A 134 6.03 21.40 16.78
C GLN A 134 5.18 20.30 16.14
N ARG A 135 4.93 19.19 16.84
CA ARG A 135 4.01 18.15 16.38
C ARG A 135 2.58 18.69 16.25
N ALA A 136 2.11 19.53 17.17
CA ALA A 136 0.79 20.14 17.08
C ALA A 136 0.63 21.02 15.83
N VAL A 137 1.64 21.81 15.49
CA VAL A 137 1.65 22.61 14.25
C VAL A 137 1.65 21.71 13.02
N LEU A 138 2.46 20.64 12.99
CA LEU A 138 2.48 19.69 11.89
C LEU A 138 1.12 18.99 11.72
N TRP A 139 0.51 18.58 12.84
CA TRP A 139 -0.81 17.95 12.78
C TRP A 139 -1.87 18.89 12.20
N ALA A 140 -1.87 20.19 12.58
CA ALA A 140 -2.78 21.15 12.00
C ALA A 140 -2.65 21.27 10.47
N ILE A 141 -1.43 21.11 9.93
CA ILE A 141 -1.19 21.05 8.48
C ILE A 141 -1.75 19.74 7.91
N PHE A 142 -1.43 18.60 8.51
CA PHE A 142 -1.82 17.29 8.02
C PHE A 142 -3.32 17.04 8.11
N GLU A 143 -3.98 17.54 9.11
CA GLU A 143 -5.44 17.46 9.25
C GLU A 143 -6.16 18.22 8.12
N GLN A 144 -5.64 19.37 7.68
CA GLN A 144 -6.17 20.08 6.50
C GLN A 144 -6.01 19.24 5.23
N VAL A 145 -4.88 18.57 5.05
CA VAL A 145 -4.66 17.67 3.90
C VAL A 145 -5.63 16.50 3.94
N ARG A 146 -5.83 15.87 5.10
CA ARG A 146 -6.80 14.78 5.28
C ARG A 146 -8.23 15.24 4.95
N SER A 147 -8.62 16.42 5.46
CA SER A 147 -9.92 17.01 5.17
C SER A 147 -10.10 17.33 3.68
N ALA A 148 -9.05 17.82 3.02
CA ALA A 148 -9.08 18.12 1.59
C ALA A 148 -9.18 16.83 0.73
N LEU A 149 -8.48 15.78 1.10
CA LEU A 149 -8.60 14.46 0.46
C LEU A 149 -10.02 13.92 0.60
N ALA A 150 -10.59 13.96 1.80
CA ALA A 150 -11.95 13.51 2.07
C ALA A 150 -13.00 14.33 1.29
N ALA A 151 -12.89 15.66 1.29
CA ALA A 151 -13.80 16.54 0.56
C ALA A 151 -13.78 16.29 -0.96
N GLN A 152 -12.63 15.94 -1.52
CA GLN A 152 -12.47 15.62 -2.94
C GLN A 152 -12.71 14.13 -3.25
N LYS A 153 -13.07 13.31 -2.25
CA LYS A 153 -13.25 11.85 -2.36
C LYS A 153 -12.01 11.17 -2.96
N LEU A 154 -10.84 11.69 -2.62
CA LEU A 154 -9.56 11.13 -3.02
C LEU A 154 -9.04 10.18 -1.93
N LEU A 155 -8.43 9.09 -2.36
CA LEU A 155 -7.79 8.12 -1.47
C LEU A 155 -6.30 8.02 -1.79
N THR A 156 -5.47 7.89 -0.78
CA THR A 156 -4.05 7.57 -0.99
C THR A 156 -3.88 6.06 -1.24
N HIS A 157 -2.76 5.65 -1.81
CA HIS A 157 -2.44 4.22 -1.93
C HIS A 157 -2.43 3.53 -0.55
N ALA A 158 -1.84 4.17 0.45
CA ALA A 158 -1.80 3.62 1.80
C ALA A 158 -3.21 3.49 2.41
N GLY A 159 -4.07 4.48 2.20
CA GLY A 159 -5.48 4.42 2.61
C GLY A 159 -6.24 3.29 1.91
N MET A 160 -6.02 3.10 0.61
CA MET A 160 -6.62 2.00 -0.18
C MET A 160 -6.20 0.63 0.39
N PHE A 161 -4.91 0.41 0.62
CA PHE A 161 -4.42 -0.87 1.16
C PHE A 161 -4.86 -1.13 2.60
N THR A 162 -4.95 -0.08 3.41
CA THR A 162 -5.48 -0.20 4.78
C THR A 162 -6.96 -0.59 4.77
N GLY A 163 -7.77 0.03 3.90
CA GLY A 163 -9.17 -0.35 3.72
C GLY A 163 -9.33 -1.80 3.25
N LEU A 164 -8.52 -2.24 2.30
CA LEU A 164 -8.49 -3.64 1.85
C LEU A 164 -8.09 -4.59 2.97
N ALA A 165 -7.06 -4.27 3.76
CA ALA A 165 -6.62 -5.10 4.88
C ALA A 165 -7.76 -5.33 5.89
N THR A 166 -8.53 -4.28 6.20
CA THR A 166 -9.70 -4.36 7.10
C THR A 166 -10.77 -5.31 6.56
N VAL A 167 -11.11 -5.20 5.28
CA VAL A 167 -12.12 -6.07 4.64
C VAL A 167 -11.65 -7.52 4.58
N LEU A 168 -10.40 -7.75 4.19
CA LEU A 168 -9.84 -9.09 4.03
C LEU A 168 -9.67 -9.82 5.35
N ALA A 169 -9.34 -9.13 6.43
CA ALA A 169 -9.26 -9.72 7.77
C ALA A 169 -10.58 -10.35 8.20
N GLY A 170 -11.72 -9.79 7.78
CA GLY A 170 -13.07 -10.33 8.01
C GLY A 170 -13.54 -11.36 6.96
N SER A 171 -12.84 -11.51 5.83
CA SER A 171 -13.30 -12.35 4.72
C SER A 171 -13.13 -13.85 5.03
N LYS A 172 -14.17 -14.64 4.73
CA LYS A 172 -14.11 -16.11 4.80
C LYS A 172 -13.35 -16.72 3.60
N HIS A 173 -13.34 -16.02 2.47
CA HIS A 173 -12.75 -16.48 1.21
C HIS A 173 -11.81 -15.41 0.66
N PRO A 174 -10.53 -15.43 1.05
CA PRO A 174 -9.54 -14.51 0.48
C PRO A 174 -9.39 -14.78 -1.03
N PRO A 175 -9.07 -13.75 -1.84
CA PRO A 175 -8.97 -13.88 -3.30
C PRO A 175 -7.79 -14.75 -3.76
N TYR A 176 -6.82 -14.95 -2.89
CA TYR A 176 -5.64 -15.78 -3.12
C TYR A 176 -5.35 -16.65 -1.91
N ASP A 177 -4.81 -17.84 -2.18
CA ASP A 177 -4.35 -18.77 -1.16
C ASP A 177 -2.89 -18.52 -0.77
N PHE A 178 -2.09 -18.04 -1.72
CA PHE A 178 -0.69 -17.70 -1.51
C PHE A 178 -0.37 -16.38 -2.19
N ALA A 179 0.53 -15.61 -1.57
CA ALA A 179 1.14 -14.43 -2.16
C ALA A 179 2.67 -14.56 -2.14
N VAL A 180 3.27 -14.43 -3.30
CA VAL A 180 4.73 -14.39 -3.49
C VAL A 180 5.10 -13.00 -3.94
N VAL A 181 5.97 -12.35 -3.21
CA VAL A 181 6.40 -10.96 -3.46
C VAL A 181 7.84 -10.94 -3.95
N ASP A 182 8.07 -10.34 -5.10
CA ASP A 182 9.41 -10.03 -5.60
C ASP A 182 9.76 -8.58 -5.23
N GLU A 183 11.01 -8.32 -4.82
CA GLU A 183 11.50 -7.01 -4.35
C GLU A 183 10.74 -6.49 -3.10
N ALA A 184 10.60 -7.34 -2.09
CA ALA A 184 9.82 -7.04 -0.87
C ALA A 184 10.36 -5.88 -0.02
N GLN A 185 11.63 -5.46 -0.22
CA GLN A 185 12.24 -4.32 0.49
C GLN A 185 11.58 -2.97 0.15
N ASP A 186 10.86 -2.88 -0.97
CA ASP A 186 10.17 -1.66 -1.40
C ASP A 186 8.75 -1.52 -0.83
N LEU A 187 8.31 -2.47 0.01
CA LEU A 187 6.97 -2.49 0.57
C LEU A 187 6.80 -1.46 1.69
N SER A 188 5.70 -0.72 1.63
CA SER A 188 5.24 0.14 2.74
C SER A 188 4.53 -0.68 3.83
N VAL A 189 4.34 -0.07 5.02
CA VAL A 189 3.58 -0.68 6.13
C VAL A 189 2.15 -1.06 5.69
N ALA A 190 1.50 -0.22 4.89
CA ALA A 190 0.15 -0.50 4.38
C ALA A 190 0.13 -1.74 3.47
N HIS A 191 1.15 -1.91 2.61
CA HIS A 191 1.33 -3.12 1.80
C HIS A 191 1.50 -4.38 2.66
N LEU A 192 2.35 -4.31 3.69
CA LEU A 192 2.59 -5.43 4.60
C LEU A 192 1.31 -5.83 5.35
N ARG A 193 0.52 -4.85 5.83
CA ARG A 193 -0.78 -5.10 6.48
C ARG A 193 -1.76 -5.79 5.52
N PHE A 194 -1.83 -5.34 4.28
CA PHE A 194 -2.66 -5.97 3.25
C PHE A 194 -2.24 -7.42 2.99
N LEU A 195 -0.94 -7.67 2.80
CA LEU A 195 -0.42 -9.02 2.58
C LEU A 195 -0.64 -9.93 3.79
N ALA A 196 -0.45 -9.43 5.01
CA ALA A 196 -0.77 -10.16 6.22
C ALA A 196 -2.26 -10.52 6.32
N ALA A 197 -3.16 -9.60 5.90
CA ALA A 197 -4.59 -9.87 5.89
C ALA A 197 -4.98 -10.92 4.83
N LEU A 198 -4.28 -10.99 3.69
CA LEU A 198 -4.45 -12.06 2.70
C LEU A 198 -4.07 -13.43 3.27
N GLY A 199 -2.99 -13.50 4.07
CA GLY A 199 -2.46 -14.73 4.66
C GLY A 199 -3.05 -15.09 6.04
N ALA A 200 -3.94 -14.29 6.62
CA ALA A 200 -4.38 -14.41 8.02
C ALA A 200 -4.97 -15.78 8.42
N LYS A 201 -5.39 -16.59 7.46
CA LYS A 201 -5.94 -17.95 7.70
C LYS A 201 -4.99 -19.08 7.34
N ARG A 202 -3.79 -18.77 6.83
CA ARG A 202 -2.74 -19.72 6.48
C ARG A 202 -1.40 -19.16 6.98
N PRO A 203 -1.01 -19.49 8.21
CA PRO A 203 0.18 -18.93 8.86
C PRO A 203 1.52 -19.38 8.25
N ASP A 204 1.54 -20.36 7.34
CA ASP A 204 2.76 -20.96 6.80
C ASP A 204 3.10 -20.49 5.37
#